data_1f76d4ec69087a0398b00884297be54e
#
_entry.id   1f76d4ec69087a0398b00884297be54e
#
_cell.length_a   1.000
_cell.length_b   1.000
_cell.length_c   1.000
_cell.angle_alpha   90.00
_cell.angle_beta   90.00
_cell.angle_gamma   90.00
#
_symmetry.space_group_name_H-M   'P 1'
#
loop_
_entity.id
_entity.type
_entity.pdbx_description
1 polymer ?
#
loop_
_entity_poly.entity_id
_entity_poly.type
_entity_poly.pdbx_seq_one_letter_code
_entity_poly.pdbx_strand_id
1 'polypeptide(L)'
;MDQNLIIVDHPLVQHKLTLMREKETPTALFRQLLREISQFLAYEVTRELPTRLKQIETPLVPMDAPVMAGKKLALVSILRAGNGLLDGVLELIPSARVGFVGLYRDEETLQPVEYYFKVPDSLEDRVVIAVDPMLATGNSSAAAIQRLKEAGAKDIRFLCLLAAPEGVETMRQAHPDVPIVTAALDEKLNEKGYIVPGLGDAGDRMFGTK
;
A
#
# COMPACT_ATOMS: atom_id res chain seq x y z
N MET A 1 -14.50 13.11 10.52
CA MET A 1 -13.86 12.22 9.51
C MET A 1 -12.42 12.04 9.93
N ASP A 2 -11.96 10.82 9.90
CA ASP A 2 -10.60 10.50 10.30
C ASP A 2 -9.62 11.08 9.27
N GLN A 3 -8.79 12.03 9.67
CA GLN A 3 -7.90 12.76 8.74
C GLN A 3 -6.81 11.85 8.13
N ASN A 4 -6.62 10.65 8.68
CA ASN A 4 -5.56 9.73 8.28
C ASN A 4 -6.04 8.48 7.53
N LEU A 5 -7.35 8.31 7.30
CA LEU A 5 -7.90 7.20 6.52
C LEU A 5 -8.61 7.74 5.27
N ILE A 6 -8.10 7.37 4.11
CA ILE A 6 -8.64 7.73 2.81
C ILE A 6 -9.19 6.48 2.14
N ILE A 7 -10.50 6.43 1.92
CA ILE A 7 -11.17 5.35 1.20
C ILE A 7 -11.42 5.82 -0.23
N VAL A 8 -10.88 5.08 -1.20
CA VAL A 8 -11.03 5.37 -2.63
C VAL A 8 -12.31 4.71 -3.14
N ASP A 9 -13.43 5.40 -3.01
CA ASP A 9 -14.78 4.92 -3.35
C ASP A 9 -15.17 5.12 -4.82
N HIS A 10 -14.18 5.34 -5.69
CA HIS A 10 -14.41 5.54 -7.11
C HIS A 10 -15.13 4.33 -7.75
N PRO A 11 -16.18 4.52 -8.58
CA PRO A 11 -16.99 3.43 -9.14
C PRO A 11 -16.19 2.33 -9.86
N LEU A 12 -15.12 2.67 -10.59
CA LEU A 12 -14.26 1.69 -11.23
C LEU A 12 -13.46 0.85 -10.21
N VAL A 13 -13.04 1.45 -9.12
CA VAL A 13 -12.35 0.73 -8.03
C VAL A 13 -13.31 -0.25 -7.38
N GLN A 14 -14.51 0.21 -7.04
CA GLN A 14 -15.53 -0.63 -6.39
C GLN A 14 -16.01 -1.76 -7.29
N HIS A 15 -16.20 -1.51 -8.59
CA HIS A 15 -16.55 -2.57 -9.55
C HIS A 15 -15.46 -3.64 -9.63
N LYS A 16 -14.20 -3.24 -9.78
CA LYS A 16 -13.07 -4.18 -9.83
C LYS A 16 -12.91 -4.95 -8.51
N LEU A 17 -13.09 -4.27 -7.39
CA LEU A 17 -13.08 -4.91 -6.07
C LEU A 17 -14.19 -5.94 -5.92
N THR A 18 -15.41 -5.66 -6.42
CA THR A 18 -16.51 -6.61 -6.44
C THR A 18 -16.12 -7.90 -7.18
N LEU A 19 -15.55 -7.78 -8.38
CA LEU A 19 -15.05 -8.93 -9.13
C LEU A 19 -13.95 -9.71 -8.38
N MET A 20 -13.07 -9.01 -7.66
CA MET A 20 -12.05 -9.67 -6.83
C MET A 20 -12.62 -10.43 -5.64
N ARG A 21 -13.72 -9.94 -5.06
CA ARG A 21 -14.41 -10.58 -3.93
C ARG A 21 -15.09 -11.89 -4.33
N GLU A 22 -15.49 -12.04 -5.58
CA GLU A 22 -16.13 -13.25 -6.07
C GLU A 22 -15.25 -14.48 -5.82
N LYS A 23 -15.84 -15.51 -5.23
CA LYS A 23 -15.16 -16.74 -4.80
C LYS A 23 -14.47 -17.45 -5.97
N GLU A 24 -15.10 -17.45 -7.14
CA GLU A 24 -14.65 -18.17 -8.33
C GLU A 24 -13.70 -17.35 -9.22
N THR A 25 -13.31 -16.14 -8.80
CA THR A 25 -12.38 -15.32 -9.60
C THR A 25 -11.03 -16.01 -9.75
N PRO A 26 -10.63 -16.34 -11.01
CA PRO A 26 -9.38 -17.04 -11.26
C PRO A 26 -8.15 -16.22 -10.84
N THR A 27 -7.08 -16.89 -10.44
CA THR A 27 -5.82 -16.26 -10.01
C THR A 27 -5.28 -15.23 -11.03
N ALA A 28 -5.37 -15.51 -12.32
CA ALA A 28 -4.90 -14.57 -13.36
C ALA A 28 -5.71 -13.27 -13.37
N LEU A 29 -7.04 -13.37 -13.29
CA LEU A 29 -7.91 -12.20 -13.22
C LEU A 29 -7.74 -11.46 -11.90
N PHE A 30 -7.59 -12.18 -10.77
CA PHE A 30 -7.33 -11.58 -9.47
C PHE A 30 -6.07 -10.70 -9.48
N ARG A 31 -4.95 -11.20 -10.04
CA ARG A 31 -3.71 -10.41 -10.22
C ARG A 31 -3.91 -9.20 -11.09
N GLN A 32 -4.63 -9.35 -12.21
CA GLN A 32 -4.91 -8.23 -13.10
C GLN A 32 -5.70 -7.13 -12.39
N LEU A 33 -6.81 -7.50 -11.72
CA LEU A 33 -7.66 -6.55 -10.99
C LEU A 33 -6.91 -5.86 -9.85
N LEU A 34 -6.08 -6.63 -9.11
CA LEU A 34 -5.24 -6.08 -8.04
C LEU A 34 -4.28 -5.01 -8.58
N ARG A 35 -3.59 -5.30 -9.68
CA ARG A 35 -2.69 -4.36 -10.34
C ARG A 35 -3.41 -3.11 -10.81
N GLU A 36 -4.59 -3.25 -11.43
CA GLU A 36 -5.39 -2.12 -11.90
C GLU A 36 -5.89 -1.24 -10.73
N ILE A 37 -6.38 -1.84 -9.64
CA ILE A 37 -6.79 -1.09 -8.45
C ILE A 37 -5.58 -0.39 -7.81
N SER A 38 -4.42 -1.04 -7.77
CA SER A 38 -3.19 -0.45 -7.22
C SER A 38 -2.82 0.87 -7.88
N GLN A 39 -3.06 1.02 -9.19
CA GLN A 39 -2.81 2.27 -9.91
C GLN A 39 -3.73 3.41 -9.42
N PHE A 40 -5.02 3.13 -9.18
CA PHE A 40 -5.94 4.12 -8.62
C PHE A 40 -5.56 4.52 -7.19
N LEU A 41 -5.17 3.54 -6.37
CA LEU A 41 -4.70 3.81 -5.02
C LEU A 41 -3.38 4.60 -5.03
N ALA A 42 -2.47 4.29 -5.96
CA ALA A 42 -1.22 5.02 -6.14
C ALA A 42 -1.46 6.47 -6.59
N TYR A 43 -2.42 6.71 -7.47
CA TYR A 43 -2.84 8.05 -7.85
C TYR A 43 -3.32 8.85 -6.63
N GLU A 44 -4.10 8.24 -5.74
CA GLU A 44 -4.63 8.91 -4.56
C GLU A 44 -3.54 9.14 -3.51
N VAL A 45 -2.74 8.15 -3.17
CA VAL A 45 -1.67 8.29 -2.16
C VAL A 45 -0.61 9.32 -2.54
N THR A 46 -0.50 9.64 -3.82
CA THR A 46 0.46 10.64 -4.35
C THR A 46 -0.15 12.01 -4.61
N ARG A 47 -1.44 12.21 -4.33
CA ARG A 47 -2.20 13.44 -4.64
C ARG A 47 -1.53 14.72 -4.12
N GLU A 48 -0.94 14.68 -2.94
CA GLU A 48 -0.35 15.83 -2.27
C GLU A 48 1.18 15.94 -2.45
N LEU A 49 1.74 15.24 -3.44
CA LEU A 49 3.16 15.39 -3.72
C LEU A 49 3.45 16.81 -4.23
N PRO A 50 4.49 17.48 -3.69
CA PRO A 50 4.80 18.84 -4.06
C PRO A 50 5.29 18.93 -5.51
N THR A 51 4.90 20.01 -6.18
CA THR A 51 5.40 20.35 -7.51
C THR A 51 6.19 21.67 -7.47
N ARG A 52 7.07 21.86 -8.46
CA ARG A 52 7.76 23.12 -8.71
C ARG A 52 7.67 23.48 -10.18
N LEU A 53 7.76 24.74 -10.51
CA LEU A 53 7.88 25.18 -11.89
C LEU A 53 9.29 24.92 -12.42
N LYS A 54 9.36 24.46 -13.64
CA LYS A 54 10.58 24.29 -14.43
C LYS A 54 10.34 24.89 -15.81
N GLN A 55 11.26 25.72 -16.25
CA GLN A 55 11.23 26.23 -17.62
C GLN A 55 11.51 25.10 -18.59
N ILE A 56 10.61 24.90 -19.55
CA ILE A 56 10.72 23.93 -20.63
C ILE A 56 10.49 24.64 -21.97
N GLU A 57 10.87 23.98 -23.04
CA GLU A 57 10.54 24.39 -24.41
C GLU A 57 9.57 23.39 -25.02
N THR A 58 8.41 23.89 -25.44
CA THR A 58 7.44 23.10 -26.23
C THR A 58 7.79 23.24 -27.72
N PRO A 59 7.19 22.42 -28.62
CA PRO A 59 7.40 22.63 -30.07
C PRO A 59 7.00 24.01 -30.58
N LEU A 60 6.31 24.84 -29.77
CA LEU A 60 5.80 26.14 -30.19
C LEU A 60 6.48 27.30 -29.46
N VAL A 61 6.54 27.24 -28.12
CA VAL A 61 7.06 28.35 -27.29
C VAL A 61 7.67 27.82 -25.99
N PRO A 62 8.61 28.56 -25.37
CA PRO A 62 9.03 28.32 -23.99
C PRO A 62 7.88 28.55 -23.00
N MET A 63 7.83 27.76 -21.92
CA MET A 63 6.87 27.94 -20.83
C MET A 63 7.41 27.43 -19.50
N ASP A 64 6.82 27.89 -18.39
CA ASP A 64 7.00 27.30 -17.08
C ASP A 64 5.98 26.18 -16.85
N ALA A 65 6.45 24.96 -16.62
CA ALA A 65 5.62 23.78 -16.45
C ALA A 65 5.83 23.14 -15.08
N PRO A 66 4.77 22.55 -14.46
CA PRO A 66 4.91 21.86 -13.19
C PRO A 66 5.66 20.54 -13.36
N VAL A 67 6.62 20.28 -12.49
CA VAL A 67 7.32 19.01 -12.34
C VAL A 67 7.30 18.63 -10.87
N MET A 68 7.40 17.35 -10.57
CA MET A 68 7.50 16.89 -9.19
C MET A 68 8.69 17.54 -8.50
N ALA A 69 8.45 18.04 -7.30
CA ALA A 69 9.46 18.65 -6.45
C ALA A 69 9.73 17.78 -5.21
N GLY A 70 10.83 18.06 -4.52
CA GLY A 70 11.12 17.46 -3.24
C GLY A 70 11.66 16.04 -3.31
N LYS A 71 11.24 15.24 -2.36
CA LYS A 71 11.78 13.91 -2.11
C LYS A 71 11.43 12.92 -3.22
N LYS A 72 12.38 12.04 -3.53
CA LYS A 72 12.14 10.90 -4.43
C LYS A 72 11.28 9.85 -3.72
N LEU A 73 10.53 9.05 -4.49
CA LEU A 73 9.67 8.00 -3.96
C LEU A 73 10.45 6.71 -3.71
N ALA A 74 10.05 6.02 -2.65
CA ALA A 74 10.42 4.64 -2.38
C ALA A 74 9.15 3.83 -2.10
N LEU A 75 9.03 2.68 -2.75
CA LEU A 75 7.96 1.72 -2.53
C LEU A 75 8.51 0.59 -1.68
N VAL A 76 7.82 0.21 -0.63
CA VAL A 76 8.24 -0.89 0.23
C VAL A 76 7.13 -1.93 0.34
N SER A 77 7.39 -3.10 -0.25
CA SER A 77 6.45 -4.22 -0.20
C SER A 77 6.62 -4.99 1.11
N ILE A 78 5.51 -5.21 1.80
CA ILE A 78 5.46 -6.16 2.92
C ILE A 78 5.20 -7.55 2.31
N LEU A 79 6.24 -8.40 2.38
CA LEU A 79 6.24 -9.71 1.77
C LEU A 79 5.26 -10.66 2.48
N ARG A 80 4.65 -11.58 1.76
CA ARG A 80 4.71 -11.84 0.31
C ARG A 80 3.66 -11.05 -0.49
N ALA A 81 2.47 -10.85 0.09
CA ALA A 81 1.28 -10.37 -0.62
C ALA A 81 1.41 -8.93 -1.14
N GLY A 82 2.22 -8.08 -0.51
CA GLY A 82 2.49 -6.72 -0.95
C GLY A 82 3.02 -6.60 -2.39
N ASN A 83 3.65 -7.67 -2.91
CA ASN A 83 4.18 -7.66 -4.29
C ASN A 83 3.09 -7.45 -5.34
N GLY A 84 1.87 -7.91 -5.09
CA GLY A 84 0.78 -7.70 -6.03
C GLY A 84 0.36 -6.24 -6.18
N LEU A 85 0.42 -5.47 -5.09
CA LEU A 85 0.22 -4.02 -5.15
C LEU A 85 1.43 -3.30 -5.74
N LEU A 86 2.63 -3.73 -5.39
CA LEU A 86 3.88 -3.13 -5.84
C LEU A 86 3.96 -3.03 -7.37
N ASP A 87 3.60 -4.09 -8.08
CA ASP A 87 3.66 -4.12 -9.54
C ASP A 87 2.79 -3.02 -10.18
N GLY A 88 1.56 -2.86 -9.71
CA GLY A 88 0.66 -1.82 -10.23
C GLY A 88 1.11 -0.41 -9.89
N VAL A 89 1.67 -0.19 -8.70
CA VAL A 89 2.21 1.12 -8.31
C VAL A 89 3.44 1.47 -9.13
N LEU A 90 4.31 0.49 -9.43
CA LEU A 90 5.50 0.70 -10.27
C LEU A 90 5.17 1.03 -11.72
N GLU A 91 4.08 0.50 -12.27
CA GLU A 91 3.62 0.89 -13.60
C GLU A 91 3.27 2.39 -13.68
N LEU A 92 2.70 2.94 -12.60
CA LEU A 92 2.39 4.38 -12.52
C LEU A 92 3.63 5.21 -12.18
N ILE A 93 4.53 4.70 -11.33
CA ILE A 93 5.71 5.43 -10.83
C ILE A 93 7.00 4.62 -11.08
N PRO A 94 7.41 4.44 -12.35
CA PRO A 94 8.52 3.55 -12.70
C PRO A 94 9.89 4.02 -12.19
N SER A 95 10.01 5.28 -11.77
CA SER A 95 11.25 5.84 -11.20
C SER A 95 11.40 5.62 -9.70
N ALA A 96 10.39 5.07 -9.01
CA ALA A 96 10.46 4.79 -7.59
C ALA A 96 11.54 3.75 -7.28
N ARG A 97 12.22 3.91 -6.14
CA ARG A 97 13.09 2.86 -5.60
C ARG A 97 12.24 1.82 -4.89
N VAL A 98 12.71 0.59 -4.84
CA VAL A 98 11.97 -0.53 -4.23
C VAL A 98 12.73 -1.10 -3.07
N GLY A 99 12.00 -1.40 -1.99
CA GLY A 99 12.46 -2.14 -0.84
C GLY A 99 11.46 -3.23 -0.45
N PHE A 100 11.89 -4.12 0.43
CA PHE A 100 11.09 -5.24 0.90
C PHE A 100 11.26 -5.42 2.40
N VAL A 101 10.15 -5.71 3.08
CA VAL A 101 10.11 -6.12 4.48
C VAL A 101 9.42 -7.47 4.55
N GLY A 102 10.13 -8.50 4.97
CA GLY A 102 9.60 -9.83 5.18
C GLY A 102 9.31 -10.05 6.66
N LEU A 103 8.04 -10.29 6.98
CA LEU A 103 7.57 -10.58 8.31
C LEU A 103 6.74 -11.87 8.28
N TYR A 104 6.90 -12.72 9.28
CA TYR A 104 5.94 -13.80 9.55
C TYR A 104 5.43 -13.68 10.97
N ARG A 105 4.28 -14.26 11.22
CA ARG A 105 3.71 -14.33 12.56
C ARG A 105 4.22 -15.59 13.24
N ASP A 106 4.91 -15.41 14.34
CA ASP A 106 5.34 -16.51 15.19
C ASP A 106 4.11 -17.25 15.73
N GLU A 107 4.10 -18.58 15.62
CA GLU A 107 2.94 -19.39 15.98
C GLU A 107 2.70 -19.47 17.49
N GLU A 108 3.75 -19.35 18.31
CA GLU A 108 3.66 -19.42 19.77
C GLU A 108 3.38 -18.06 20.40
N THR A 109 4.14 -17.04 19.98
CA THR A 109 4.06 -15.70 20.58
C THR A 109 3.04 -14.79 19.89
N LEU A 110 2.59 -15.18 18.69
CA LEU A 110 1.73 -14.38 17.81
C LEU A 110 2.33 -13.03 17.43
N GLN A 111 3.61 -12.80 17.69
CA GLN A 111 4.30 -11.56 17.37
C GLN A 111 4.88 -11.61 15.93
N PRO A 112 4.98 -10.46 15.26
CA PRO A 112 5.66 -10.38 13.96
C PRO A 112 7.16 -10.57 14.14
N VAL A 113 7.73 -11.50 13.36
CA VAL A 113 9.18 -11.78 13.32
C VAL A 113 9.71 -11.39 11.95
N GLU A 114 10.76 -10.53 11.94
CA GLU A 114 11.44 -10.12 10.72
C GLU A 114 12.38 -11.23 10.24
N TYR A 115 12.25 -11.61 8.96
CA TYR A 115 13.17 -12.54 8.32
C TYR A 115 13.89 -11.91 7.12
N TYR A 116 13.43 -10.78 6.65
CA TYR A 116 14.06 -10.06 5.53
C TYR A 116 13.80 -8.56 5.63
N PHE A 117 14.87 -7.78 5.50
CA PHE A 117 14.78 -6.32 5.41
C PHE A 117 15.80 -5.81 4.41
N LYS A 118 15.33 -5.25 3.32
CA LYS A 118 16.18 -4.63 2.30
C LYS A 118 15.46 -3.42 1.73
N VAL A 119 15.94 -2.23 2.04
CA VAL A 119 15.35 -0.96 1.62
C VAL A 119 16.39 -0.07 0.96
N PRO A 120 15.98 0.91 0.15
CA PRO A 120 16.90 1.91 -0.42
C PRO A 120 17.61 2.72 0.67
N ASP A 121 18.83 3.14 0.39
CA ASP A 121 19.56 4.11 1.21
C ASP A 121 18.85 5.48 1.23
N SER A 122 19.11 6.28 2.26
CA SER A 122 18.61 7.65 2.42
C SER A 122 17.07 7.73 2.41
N LEU A 123 16.40 6.89 3.23
CA LEU A 123 14.95 6.92 3.39
C LEU A 123 14.46 8.25 3.97
N GLU A 124 15.30 8.96 4.73
CA GLU A 124 15.03 10.29 5.28
C GLU A 124 14.72 11.35 4.21
N ASP A 125 15.27 11.15 3.00
CA ASP A 125 15.10 12.02 1.84
C ASP A 125 14.02 11.53 0.87
N ARG A 126 13.17 10.58 1.29
CA ARG A 126 12.15 9.97 0.44
C ARG A 126 10.77 10.04 1.05
N VAL A 127 9.75 10.07 0.18
CA VAL A 127 8.41 9.67 0.55
C VAL A 127 8.34 8.16 0.38
N VAL A 128 8.06 7.45 1.46
CA VAL A 128 7.99 5.98 1.50
C VAL A 128 6.53 5.56 1.43
N ILE A 129 6.17 4.75 0.44
CA ILE A 129 4.85 4.14 0.35
C ILE A 129 5.00 2.65 0.66
N ALA A 130 4.56 2.25 1.84
CA ALA A 130 4.50 0.86 2.25
C ALA A 130 3.21 0.21 1.73
N VAL A 131 3.31 -0.98 1.14
CA VAL A 131 2.19 -1.65 0.49
C VAL A 131 1.97 -3.05 1.04
N ASP A 132 0.72 -3.35 1.40
CA ASP A 132 0.22 -4.67 1.79
C ASP A 132 -1.27 -4.76 1.41
N PRO A 133 -1.76 -5.78 0.69
CA PRO A 133 -3.16 -5.81 0.28
C PRO A 133 -4.15 -5.87 1.43
N MET A 134 -3.79 -6.38 2.61
CA MET A 134 -4.74 -6.64 3.69
C MET A 134 -4.30 -5.99 4.99
N LEU A 135 -5.00 -4.93 5.42
CA LEU A 135 -4.85 -4.36 6.77
C LEU A 135 -5.88 -5.02 7.69
N ALA A 136 -5.60 -6.24 8.13
CA ALA A 136 -6.47 -7.02 9.00
C ALA A 136 -6.30 -6.65 10.49
N THR A 137 -5.39 -7.31 11.22
CA THR A 137 -5.09 -6.95 12.62
C THR A 137 -4.19 -5.71 12.75
N GLY A 138 -3.46 -5.37 11.69
CA GLY A 138 -2.51 -4.26 11.67
C GLY A 138 -1.13 -4.56 12.27
N ASN A 139 -0.93 -5.69 12.94
CA ASN A 139 0.32 -5.98 13.64
C ASN A 139 1.54 -6.03 12.71
N SER A 140 1.45 -6.75 11.59
CA SER A 140 2.55 -6.84 10.61
C SER A 140 2.81 -5.48 9.94
N SER A 141 1.76 -4.74 9.60
CA SER A 141 1.89 -3.42 9.00
C SER A 141 2.53 -2.44 9.98
N ALA A 142 2.10 -2.43 11.24
CA ALA A 142 2.69 -1.58 12.28
C ALA A 142 4.17 -1.93 12.52
N ALA A 143 4.52 -3.21 12.60
CA ALA A 143 5.91 -3.64 12.75
C ALA A 143 6.77 -3.22 11.54
N ALA A 144 6.26 -3.36 10.31
CA ALA A 144 6.95 -2.92 9.11
C ALA A 144 7.19 -1.41 9.10
N ILE A 145 6.18 -0.62 9.45
CA ILE A 145 6.30 0.84 9.57
C ILE A 145 7.31 1.23 10.63
N GLN A 146 7.30 0.56 11.79
CA GLN A 146 8.29 0.79 12.84
C GLN A 146 9.71 0.56 12.33
N ARG A 147 9.95 -0.55 11.61
CA ARG A 147 11.26 -0.85 11.01
C ARG A 147 11.70 0.19 9.97
N LEU A 148 10.75 0.72 9.19
CA LEU A 148 11.05 1.80 8.23
C LEU A 148 11.43 3.10 8.95
N LYS A 149 10.76 3.46 10.03
CA LYS A 149 11.13 4.61 10.87
C LYS A 149 12.51 4.46 11.48
N GLU A 150 12.84 3.28 12.00
CA GLU A 150 14.19 2.95 12.52
C GLU A 150 15.26 3.03 11.44
N ALA A 151 14.94 2.72 10.20
CA ALA A 151 15.81 2.88 9.03
C ALA A 151 15.88 4.33 8.50
N GLY A 152 15.26 5.28 9.21
CA GLY A 152 15.35 6.71 8.93
C GLY A 152 14.19 7.29 8.10
N ALA A 153 13.18 6.51 7.72
CA ALA A 153 12.02 7.03 7.00
C ALA A 153 11.22 8.03 7.86
N LYS A 154 10.94 9.23 7.31
CA LYS A 154 10.23 10.32 8.01
C LYS A 154 8.87 10.64 7.43
N ASP A 155 8.66 10.36 6.15
CA ASP A 155 7.41 10.59 5.42
C ASP A 155 6.96 9.24 4.89
N ILE A 156 6.07 8.58 5.63
CA ILE A 156 5.58 7.23 5.30
C ILE A 156 4.09 7.31 5.07
N ARG A 157 3.63 6.63 4.02
CA ARG A 157 2.22 6.42 3.69
C ARG A 157 1.97 4.93 3.57
N PHE A 158 0.83 4.48 4.03
CA PHE A 158 0.45 3.07 3.94
C PHE A 158 -0.67 2.88 2.91
N LEU A 159 -0.52 1.90 2.05
CA LEU A 159 -1.46 1.61 0.97
C LEU A 159 -1.89 0.15 1.06
N CYS A 160 -3.20 -0.09 1.16
CA CYS A 160 -3.76 -1.43 1.17
C CYS A 160 -5.01 -1.52 0.26
N LEU A 161 -5.36 -2.75 -0.11
CA LEU A 161 -6.57 -3.01 -0.88
C LEU A 161 -7.82 -3.00 0.01
N LEU A 162 -7.77 -3.74 1.12
CA LEU A 162 -8.83 -3.81 2.12
C LEU A 162 -8.29 -3.54 3.52
N ALA A 163 -9.09 -2.86 4.32
CA ALA A 163 -8.84 -2.64 5.73
C ALA A 163 -10.00 -3.14 6.60
N ALA A 164 -9.70 -3.56 7.82
CA ALA A 164 -10.65 -3.75 8.90
C ALA A 164 -10.51 -2.62 9.93
N PRO A 165 -11.58 -2.25 10.66
CA PRO A 165 -11.52 -1.23 11.71
C PRO A 165 -10.44 -1.52 12.76
N GLU A 166 -10.25 -2.79 13.13
CA GLU A 166 -9.24 -3.23 14.09
C GLU A 166 -7.82 -2.94 13.60
N GLY A 167 -7.54 -3.18 12.30
CA GLY A 167 -6.24 -2.88 11.71
C GLY A 167 -5.96 -1.39 11.60
N VAL A 168 -6.98 -0.62 11.24
CA VAL A 168 -6.89 0.86 11.21
C VAL A 168 -6.60 1.41 12.59
N GLU A 169 -7.28 0.91 13.64
CA GLU A 169 -7.06 1.33 15.00
C GLU A 169 -5.66 0.98 15.50
N THR A 170 -5.16 -0.25 15.22
CA THR A 170 -3.79 -0.66 15.54
C THR A 170 -2.76 0.29 14.88
N MET A 171 -2.94 0.61 13.62
CA MET A 171 -2.06 1.54 12.91
C MET A 171 -2.13 2.96 13.49
N ARG A 172 -3.31 3.43 13.85
CA ARG A 172 -3.52 4.74 14.45
C ARG A 172 -2.83 4.87 15.80
N GLN A 173 -2.92 3.84 16.63
CA GLN A 173 -2.27 3.83 17.96
C GLN A 173 -0.75 3.80 17.84
N ALA A 174 -0.22 2.97 16.94
CA ALA A 174 1.23 2.81 16.76
C ALA A 174 1.86 3.95 15.96
N HIS A 175 1.17 4.41 14.91
CA HIS A 175 1.70 5.35 13.91
C HIS A 175 0.64 6.39 13.49
N PRO A 176 0.23 7.29 14.38
CA PRO A 176 -0.82 8.30 14.09
C PRO A 176 -0.43 9.30 13.00
N ASP A 177 0.84 9.35 12.66
CA ASP A 177 1.42 10.20 11.60
C ASP A 177 1.43 9.56 10.22
N VAL A 178 0.98 8.30 10.08
CA VAL A 178 1.01 7.55 8.81
C VAL A 178 -0.39 7.50 8.20
N PRO A 179 -0.65 8.21 7.09
CA PRO A 179 -1.93 8.11 6.41
C PRO A 179 -2.10 6.75 5.74
N ILE A 180 -3.33 6.24 5.77
CA ILE A 180 -3.75 4.96 5.19
C ILE A 180 -4.64 5.26 4.00
N VAL A 181 -4.30 4.68 2.83
CA VAL A 181 -5.13 4.72 1.63
C VAL A 181 -5.59 3.30 1.31
N THR A 182 -6.91 3.11 1.16
CA THR A 182 -7.52 1.80 0.92
C THR A 182 -8.65 1.89 -0.10
N ALA A 183 -8.96 0.77 -0.77
CA ALA A 183 -10.13 0.70 -1.65
C ALA A 183 -11.44 0.47 -0.87
N ALA A 184 -11.38 -0.17 0.30
CA ALA A 184 -12.54 -0.32 1.18
C ALA A 184 -12.14 -0.55 2.64
N LEU A 185 -13.01 -0.08 3.53
CA LEU A 185 -13.02 -0.44 4.95
C LEU A 185 -14.20 -1.42 5.15
N ASP A 186 -13.88 -2.66 5.47
CA ASP A 186 -14.87 -3.71 5.70
C ASP A 186 -15.39 -3.71 7.15
N GLU A 187 -16.30 -4.63 7.49
CA GLU A 187 -17.06 -4.54 8.72
C GLU A 187 -16.24 -4.86 9.98
N LYS A 188 -15.46 -5.96 9.93
CA LYS A 188 -14.73 -6.49 11.09
C LYS A 188 -13.78 -7.63 10.72
N LEU A 189 -13.06 -8.15 11.71
CA LEU A 189 -12.38 -9.44 11.63
C LEU A 189 -13.25 -10.58 12.14
N ASN A 190 -13.08 -11.79 11.55
CA ASN A 190 -13.62 -13.01 12.13
C ASN A 190 -12.68 -13.57 13.22
N GLU A 191 -13.09 -14.68 13.86
CA GLU A 191 -12.32 -15.34 14.92
C GLU A 191 -10.92 -15.82 14.50
N LYS A 192 -10.70 -15.99 13.18
CA LYS A 192 -9.40 -16.40 12.61
C LYS A 192 -8.57 -15.18 12.14
N GLY A 193 -9.05 -13.96 12.35
CA GLY A 193 -8.36 -12.74 11.93
C GLY A 193 -8.49 -12.39 10.45
N TYR A 194 -9.43 -12.99 9.72
CA TYR A 194 -9.75 -12.60 8.35
C TYR A 194 -10.75 -11.44 8.32
N ILE A 195 -10.58 -10.54 7.36
CA ILE A 195 -11.50 -9.44 7.11
C ILE A 195 -12.85 -10.00 6.59
N VAL A 196 -13.96 -9.48 7.11
CA VAL A 196 -15.33 -9.86 6.73
C VAL A 196 -16.10 -8.61 6.30
N PRO A 197 -16.77 -8.64 5.12
CA PRO A 197 -16.93 -9.75 4.16
C PRO A 197 -15.64 -10.15 3.44
N GLY A 198 -14.67 -9.25 3.29
CA GLY A 198 -13.34 -9.56 2.79
C GLY A 198 -13.30 -10.11 1.36
N LEU A 199 -12.23 -10.83 1.08
CA LEU A 199 -12.02 -11.56 -0.17
C LEU A 199 -11.22 -12.87 0.03
N GLY A 200 -11.10 -13.34 1.28
CA GLY A 200 -10.27 -14.48 1.66
C GLY A 200 -8.80 -14.08 1.86
N ASP A 201 -7.87 -15.03 1.66
CA ASP A 201 -6.44 -14.76 1.71
C ASP A 201 -5.95 -14.21 0.36
N ALA A 202 -5.52 -12.95 0.36
CA ALA A 202 -5.04 -12.28 -0.85
C ALA A 202 -3.77 -12.93 -1.42
N GLY A 203 -2.87 -13.41 -0.54
CA GLY A 203 -1.64 -14.08 -0.96
C GLY A 203 -1.93 -15.40 -1.66
N ASP A 204 -2.77 -16.23 -1.06
CA ASP A 204 -3.15 -17.54 -1.64
C ASP A 204 -3.89 -17.36 -2.97
N ARG A 205 -4.83 -16.41 -3.03
CA ARG A 205 -5.57 -16.11 -4.28
C ARG A 205 -4.67 -15.56 -5.38
N MET A 206 -3.68 -14.76 -5.01
CA MET A 206 -2.74 -14.15 -5.96
C MET A 206 -1.68 -15.14 -6.43
N PHE A 207 -1.17 -15.99 -5.53
CA PHE A 207 -0.07 -16.91 -5.85
C PHE A 207 -0.53 -18.33 -6.21
N GLY A 208 -1.80 -18.66 -5.95
CA GLY A 208 -2.33 -19.99 -6.22
C GLY A 208 -1.75 -21.04 -5.27
N THR A 209 -1.54 -20.68 -4.00
CA THR A 209 -0.90 -21.55 -3.00
C THR A 209 -1.90 -22.41 -2.21
N LYS A 210 -3.18 -22.30 -2.48
CA LYS A 210 -4.27 -23.20 -2.00
C LYS A 210 -5.22 -23.55 -3.13
#